data_8a953e3e53eea197fdc65197e7ae74c0
#
_entry.id   8a953e3e53eea197fdc65197e7ae74c0
#
_cell.length_a   1.000
_cell.length_b   1.000
_cell.length_c   1.000
_cell.angle_alpha   90.00
_cell.angle_beta   90.00
_cell.angle_gamma   90.00
#
_symmetry.space_group_name_H-M   'P 1'
#
loop_
_entity.id
_entity.type
_entity.pdbx_description
1 polymer ?
#
loop_
_entity_poly.entity_id
_entity_poly.type
_entity_poly.pdbx_seq_one_letter_code
_entity_poly.pdbx_strand_id
1 'polypeptide(L)'
;MRTKTILDEYRRWIDFAVEDADITEELNRIAGDWEKIEDAFYRSLEFGTGGLRGVIGAGTNRMNIYTVAKASQGLANYMKKQGNVTGIAISYDSRIKSELFARIASEVFVGNGIQVYLFDELMPTPCLSFAVRQLKCASGIMITASHNPAKYNGYKVYGADGCQITTKVASEILVEVENVDLFEGICRSSFDEAVAAGDISFIVPEIIDAFIDAVKAQSVLGPNDLINKDVSIVYTPLNGTGLKPVLRTLQESGFTNITVVKEQEQPNGNFPTCPYPNPEIHEAMALGIEYARRYDADLLLATDPDCDRVGIAIKDENGKYVLLSGNETGMLLLDYICSRKIANGMMPKNPILVKTIVTTDMAERIALHYGVETKNMLTGFKFIGEQIGVLEAKGQSERFIFGFEESYGYLSGSYVRDKDAVNGAFLICEMFSYYRTQGIGLWEKLRELYMTYGYCLNTQHSYTFEGVVGFQKMKEIMALLRDGVDKIGGRRVLEILDYLKGVDGLPKSDVLKFLLDDYCSVIVRPSGTEPKMKVYMSVCADDINEASRIECEMQESIEKFFSD
;
A
#
# COMPACT_ATOMS: atom_id res chain seq x y z
N MET A 1 36.82 -6.02 -14.07
CA MET A 1 36.49 -4.61 -13.79
C MET A 1 35.46 -4.50 -12.65
N ARG A 2 34.29 -5.15 -12.76
CA ARG A 2 33.19 -5.13 -11.75
C ARG A 2 33.65 -5.56 -10.33
N THR A 3 34.35 -6.71 -10.21
CA THR A 3 34.85 -7.23 -8.93
C THR A 3 35.78 -6.25 -8.18
N LYS A 4 36.67 -5.55 -8.91
CA LYS A 4 37.56 -4.57 -8.32
C LYS A 4 36.79 -3.37 -7.76
N THR A 5 35.82 -2.87 -8.48
CA THR A 5 34.94 -1.76 -8.05
C THR A 5 34.15 -2.10 -6.79
N ILE A 6 33.63 -3.33 -6.66
CA ILE A 6 32.91 -3.81 -5.47
C ILE A 6 33.82 -3.87 -4.25
N LEU A 7 35.05 -4.42 -4.40
CA LEU A 7 36.01 -4.49 -3.31
C LEU A 7 36.54 -3.12 -2.89
N ASP A 8 36.68 -2.19 -3.83
CA ASP A 8 37.12 -0.82 -3.52
C ASP A 8 36.02 -0.08 -2.74
N GLU A 9 34.73 -0.27 -3.09
CA GLU A 9 33.60 0.29 -2.35
C GLU A 9 33.45 -0.36 -0.96
N TYR A 10 33.58 -1.68 -0.84
CA TYR A 10 33.59 -2.36 0.46
C TYR A 10 34.69 -1.84 1.39
N ARG A 11 35.93 -1.60 0.87
CA ARG A 11 37.05 -1.00 1.66
C ARG A 11 36.72 0.41 2.10
N ARG A 12 36.16 1.20 1.21
CA ARG A 12 35.70 2.56 1.53
C ARG A 12 34.67 2.54 2.68
N TRP A 13 33.74 1.57 2.69
CA TRP A 13 32.81 1.41 3.80
C TRP A 13 33.48 1.02 5.11
N ILE A 14 34.52 0.19 5.11
CA ILE A 14 35.29 -0.12 6.31
C ILE A 14 35.94 1.14 6.90
N ASP A 15 36.45 2.02 6.04
CA ASP A 15 37.16 3.22 6.46
C ASP A 15 36.21 4.32 6.96
N PHE A 16 35.02 4.47 6.37
CA PHE A 16 34.15 5.62 6.61
C PHE A 16 32.82 5.29 7.30
N ALA A 17 32.31 4.06 7.23
CA ALA A 17 31.00 3.71 7.81
C ALA A 17 31.14 3.28 9.28
N VAL A 18 31.55 4.22 10.14
CA VAL A 18 31.87 3.97 11.56
C VAL A 18 30.86 4.50 12.56
N GLU A 19 29.83 5.22 12.09
CA GLU A 19 28.83 5.87 12.96
C GLU A 19 27.82 4.87 13.58
N ASP A 20 27.45 3.80 12.86
CA ASP A 20 26.53 2.75 13.32
C ASP A 20 27.32 1.48 13.65
N ALA A 21 27.32 1.10 14.93
CA ALA A 21 28.06 -0.07 15.41
C ALA A 21 27.62 -1.37 14.72
N ASP A 22 26.32 -1.53 14.43
CA ASP A 22 25.80 -2.72 13.76
C ASP A 22 26.37 -2.85 12.32
N ILE A 23 26.52 -1.72 11.64
CA ILE A 23 27.12 -1.66 10.30
C ILE A 23 28.60 -2.05 10.35
N THR A 24 29.33 -1.49 11.31
CA THR A 24 30.77 -1.81 11.52
C THR A 24 30.97 -3.29 11.84
N GLU A 25 30.13 -3.86 12.71
CA GLU A 25 30.17 -5.29 13.05
C GLU A 25 29.85 -6.16 11.83
N GLU A 26 28.82 -5.80 11.06
CA GLU A 26 28.44 -6.54 9.86
C GLU A 26 29.54 -6.52 8.79
N LEU A 27 30.16 -5.36 8.52
CA LEU A 27 31.29 -5.24 7.60
C LEU A 27 32.44 -6.17 8.00
N ASN A 28 32.79 -6.21 9.30
CA ASN A 28 33.81 -7.12 9.81
C ASN A 28 33.40 -8.59 9.65
N ARG A 29 32.15 -8.93 9.89
CA ARG A 29 31.60 -10.30 9.80
C ARG A 29 31.61 -10.85 8.37
N ILE A 30 31.39 -10.01 7.36
CA ILE A 30 31.41 -10.43 5.95
C ILE A 30 32.82 -10.37 5.33
N ALA A 31 33.84 -9.94 6.09
CA ALA A 31 35.21 -9.87 5.61
C ALA A 31 35.68 -11.22 5.08
N GLY A 32 36.12 -11.25 3.81
CA GLY A 32 36.57 -12.47 3.12
C GLY A 32 35.48 -13.34 2.53
N ASP A 33 34.20 -13.04 2.78
CA ASP A 33 33.06 -13.73 2.19
C ASP A 33 32.60 -12.97 0.93
N TRP A 34 33.12 -13.41 -0.23
CA TRP A 34 32.86 -12.72 -1.50
C TRP A 34 31.37 -12.64 -1.85
N GLU A 35 30.60 -13.71 -1.64
CA GLU A 35 29.19 -13.76 -2.00
C GLU A 35 28.39 -12.70 -1.22
N LYS A 36 28.66 -12.54 0.08
CA LYS A 36 28.01 -11.53 0.92
C LYS A 36 28.47 -10.11 0.57
N ILE A 37 29.75 -9.91 0.28
CA ILE A 37 30.28 -8.63 -0.17
C ILE A 37 29.65 -8.23 -1.50
N GLU A 38 29.61 -9.15 -2.47
CA GLU A 38 28.98 -8.90 -3.76
C GLU A 38 27.50 -8.54 -3.58
N ASP A 39 26.72 -9.30 -2.81
CA ASP A 39 25.31 -9.05 -2.57
C ASP A 39 25.05 -7.67 -1.91
N ALA A 40 25.93 -7.24 -1.01
CA ALA A 40 25.82 -5.95 -0.33
C ALA A 40 26.23 -4.74 -1.20
N PHE A 41 27.14 -4.93 -2.18
CA PHE A 41 27.80 -3.83 -2.89
C PHE A 41 27.71 -3.88 -4.42
N TYR A 42 27.02 -4.87 -5.04
CA TYR A 42 27.00 -5.02 -6.51
C TYR A 42 26.24 -3.88 -7.23
N ARG A 43 25.44 -3.13 -6.50
CA ARG A 43 24.68 -1.95 -6.97
C ARG A 43 24.34 -1.00 -5.81
N SER A 44 23.87 0.19 -6.13
CA SER A 44 23.17 1.04 -5.17
C SER A 44 21.74 0.57 -4.99
N LEU A 45 21.16 0.82 -3.81
CA LEU A 45 19.76 0.60 -3.55
C LEU A 45 18.93 1.49 -4.48
N GLU A 46 18.05 0.88 -5.25
CA GLU A 46 17.26 1.59 -6.24
C GLU A 46 16.22 2.49 -5.58
N PHE A 47 16.20 3.76 -5.97
CA PHE A 47 15.10 4.67 -5.70
C PHE A 47 13.99 4.34 -6.69
N GLY A 48 13.14 3.37 -6.34
CA GLY A 48 12.07 2.89 -7.20
C GLY A 48 11.04 3.97 -7.54
N THR A 49 9.83 3.57 -7.88
CA THR A 49 8.77 4.49 -8.34
C THR A 49 8.19 5.40 -7.24
N GLY A 50 8.77 5.46 -6.05
CA GLY A 50 8.26 6.27 -4.95
C GLY A 50 9.11 6.24 -3.69
N GLY A 51 10.37 5.77 -3.76
CA GLY A 51 11.29 5.72 -2.62
C GLY A 51 12.18 4.49 -2.62
N LEU A 52 12.89 4.27 -1.50
CA LEU A 52 13.77 3.13 -1.30
C LEU A 52 13.03 1.96 -0.61
N ARG A 53 13.45 0.74 -0.91
CA ARG A 53 13.10 -0.46 -0.13
C ARG A 53 14.22 -1.49 -0.24
N GLY A 54 14.67 -2.02 0.89
CA GLY A 54 15.75 -3.00 0.91
C GLY A 54 15.89 -3.71 2.24
N VAL A 55 16.76 -4.70 2.27
CA VAL A 55 17.17 -5.38 3.51
C VAL A 55 17.99 -4.39 4.34
N ILE A 56 17.76 -4.38 5.67
CA ILE A 56 18.57 -3.60 6.62
C ILE A 56 19.96 -4.23 6.71
N GLY A 57 21.02 -3.41 6.64
CA GLY A 57 22.40 -3.90 6.79
C GLY A 57 23.46 -3.01 6.15
N ALA A 58 24.69 -3.48 6.16
CA ALA A 58 25.86 -2.81 5.61
C ALA A 58 25.90 -2.92 4.07
N GLY A 59 26.20 -1.82 3.40
CA GLY A 59 26.41 -1.79 1.95
C GLY A 59 25.52 -0.83 1.19
N THR A 60 25.88 -0.60 -0.07
CA THR A 60 25.17 0.33 -0.97
C THR A 60 23.80 -0.22 -1.42
N ASN A 61 23.62 -1.55 -1.41
CA ASN A 61 22.36 -2.23 -1.77
C ASN A 61 21.54 -2.61 -0.52
N ARG A 62 21.62 -1.82 0.55
CA ARG A 62 20.96 -2.04 1.84
C ARG A 62 20.34 -0.76 2.38
N MET A 63 19.33 -0.94 3.24
CA MET A 63 18.78 0.14 4.06
C MET A 63 19.67 0.34 5.29
N ASN A 64 20.24 1.51 5.43
CA ASN A 64 21.06 1.92 6.57
C ASN A 64 21.09 3.44 6.70
N ILE A 65 21.75 3.96 7.74
CA ILE A 65 21.83 5.41 7.99
C ILE A 65 22.46 6.18 6.84
N TYR A 66 23.42 5.60 6.12
CA TYR A 66 24.13 6.25 5.01
C TYR A 66 23.25 6.34 3.75
N THR A 67 22.55 5.25 3.40
CA THR A 67 21.65 5.24 2.23
C THR A 67 20.41 6.10 2.46
N VAL A 68 19.89 6.15 3.69
CA VAL A 68 18.82 7.06 4.10
C VAL A 68 19.29 8.52 4.05
N ALA A 69 20.45 8.83 4.59
CA ALA A 69 21.01 10.18 4.57
C ALA A 69 21.26 10.67 3.13
N LYS A 70 21.80 9.79 2.25
CA LYS A 70 21.99 10.08 0.82
C LYS A 70 20.67 10.39 0.11
N ALA A 71 19.63 9.58 0.34
CA ALA A 71 18.30 9.80 -0.24
C ALA A 71 17.69 11.13 0.25
N SER A 72 17.82 11.42 1.54
CA SER A 72 17.34 12.66 2.15
C SER A 72 18.06 13.89 1.60
N GLN A 73 19.38 13.81 1.38
CA GLN A 73 20.15 14.89 0.76
C GLN A 73 19.72 15.13 -0.70
N GLY A 74 19.52 14.05 -1.48
CA GLY A 74 19.03 14.17 -2.85
C GLY A 74 17.64 14.80 -2.91
N LEU A 75 16.72 14.40 -2.02
CA LEU A 75 15.41 15.02 -1.92
C LEU A 75 15.50 16.50 -1.49
N ALA A 76 16.36 16.84 -0.53
CA ALA A 76 16.59 18.23 -0.12
C ALA A 76 17.11 19.08 -1.29
N ASN A 77 18.04 18.55 -2.09
CA ASN A 77 18.55 19.22 -3.29
C ASN A 77 17.44 19.46 -4.31
N TYR A 78 16.60 18.45 -4.56
CA TYR A 78 15.44 18.56 -5.44
C TYR A 78 14.48 19.66 -4.95
N MET A 79 14.09 19.64 -3.66
CA MET A 79 13.19 20.64 -3.07
C MET A 79 13.73 22.07 -3.24
N LYS A 80 15.02 22.28 -3.01
CA LYS A 80 15.69 23.59 -3.20
C LYS A 80 15.65 24.04 -4.66
N LYS A 81 15.90 23.13 -5.62
CA LYS A 81 15.80 23.45 -7.06
C LYS A 81 14.40 23.82 -7.50
N GLN A 82 13.38 23.21 -6.90
CA GLN A 82 11.98 23.57 -7.16
C GLN A 82 11.57 24.92 -6.49
N GLY A 83 12.43 25.49 -5.64
CA GLY A 83 12.12 26.69 -4.88
C GLY A 83 11.05 26.49 -3.80
N ASN A 84 10.71 25.25 -3.46
CA ASN A 84 9.70 24.90 -2.46
C ASN A 84 10.36 24.24 -1.24
N VAL A 85 10.61 25.05 -0.21
CA VAL A 85 11.27 24.63 1.05
C VAL A 85 10.41 24.94 2.28
N THR A 86 9.09 24.91 2.13
CA THR A 86 8.15 25.25 3.22
C THR A 86 8.15 24.27 4.39
N GLY A 87 8.86 23.16 4.29
CA GLY A 87 9.01 22.15 5.33
C GLY A 87 8.73 20.74 4.83
N ILE A 88 9.05 19.76 5.68
CA ILE A 88 8.83 18.34 5.41
C ILE A 88 8.22 17.66 6.63
N ALA A 89 7.20 16.81 6.41
CA ALA A 89 6.64 15.96 7.46
C ALA A 89 7.28 14.57 7.42
N ILE A 90 7.59 13.99 8.59
CA ILE A 90 8.21 12.66 8.69
C ILE A 90 7.42 11.78 9.65
N SER A 91 7.10 10.57 9.21
CA SER A 91 6.51 9.50 10.00
C SER A 91 7.28 8.19 9.84
N TYR A 92 7.10 7.28 10.76
CA TYR A 92 7.75 5.99 10.76
C TYR A 92 6.87 4.90 11.38
N ASP A 93 7.11 3.64 10.98
CA ASP A 93 6.43 2.48 11.51
C ASP A 93 7.22 1.79 12.63
N SER A 94 6.73 0.61 13.06
CA SER A 94 7.32 -0.19 14.15
C SER A 94 8.60 -0.95 13.77
N ARG A 95 9.04 -0.91 12.51
CA ARG A 95 10.17 -1.70 12.02
C ARG A 95 11.49 -1.36 12.68
N ILE A 96 12.38 -2.36 12.70
CA ILE A 96 13.74 -2.19 13.20
C ILE A 96 14.39 -0.98 12.51
N LYS A 97 14.98 -0.09 13.31
CA LYS A 97 15.66 1.17 12.90
C LYS A 97 14.75 2.21 12.22
N SER A 98 13.42 2.07 12.20
CA SER A 98 12.54 3.08 11.57
C SER A 98 12.68 4.45 12.25
N GLU A 99 12.67 4.51 13.57
CA GLU A 99 12.88 5.75 14.34
C GLU A 99 14.27 6.35 14.07
N LEU A 100 15.33 5.53 14.07
CA LEU A 100 16.68 5.98 13.74
C LEU A 100 16.75 6.58 12.34
N PHE A 101 16.14 5.93 11.36
CA PHE A 101 16.11 6.43 9.97
C PHE A 101 15.33 7.74 9.83
N ALA A 102 14.23 7.89 10.58
CA ALA A 102 13.47 9.14 10.63
C ALA A 102 14.30 10.28 11.25
N ARG A 103 15.05 9.99 12.32
CA ARG A 103 15.98 10.93 12.96
C ARG A 103 17.10 11.37 11.99
N ILE A 104 17.75 10.40 11.32
CA ILE A 104 18.80 10.69 10.32
C ILE A 104 18.27 11.55 9.17
N ALA A 105 17.08 11.24 8.64
CA ALA A 105 16.45 12.05 7.62
C ALA A 105 16.22 13.49 8.12
N SER A 106 15.71 13.65 9.34
CA SER A 106 15.47 14.96 9.96
C SER A 106 16.74 15.79 10.06
N GLU A 107 17.85 15.21 10.52
CA GLU A 107 19.16 15.86 10.62
C GLU A 107 19.65 16.38 9.26
N VAL A 108 19.43 15.60 8.18
CA VAL A 108 19.81 16.01 6.82
C VAL A 108 18.95 17.17 6.33
N PHE A 109 17.62 17.14 6.52
CA PHE A 109 16.77 18.24 6.08
C PHE A 109 17.09 19.53 6.81
N VAL A 110 17.27 19.50 8.13
CA VAL A 110 17.69 20.68 8.91
C VAL A 110 19.06 21.18 8.47
N GLY A 111 20.05 20.29 8.25
CA GLY A 111 21.36 20.66 7.71
C GLY A 111 21.30 21.35 6.35
N ASN A 112 20.19 21.17 5.64
CA ASN A 112 19.88 21.82 4.38
C ASN A 112 18.97 23.06 4.50
N GLY A 113 18.64 23.49 5.73
CA GLY A 113 17.80 24.66 6.01
C GLY A 113 16.31 24.42 5.75
N ILE A 114 15.85 23.17 5.85
CA ILE A 114 14.45 22.78 5.66
C ILE A 114 13.84 22.47 7.02
N GLN A 115 12.73 23.13 7.38
CA GLN A 115 11.95 22.86 8.58
C GLN A 115 11.43 21.42 8.58
N VAL A 116 11.58 20.70 9.70
CA VAL A 116 11.08 19.34 9.87
C VAL A 116 9.91 19.33 10.84
N TYR A 117 8.85 18.62 10.46
CA TYR A 117 7.72 18.25 11.30
C TYR A 117 7.75 16.72 11.49
N LEU A 118 8.15 16.28 12.67
CA LEU A 118 8.34 14.86 12.99
C LEU A 118 7.23 14.37 13.92
N PHE A 119 6.66 13.21 13.65
CA PHE A 119 5.84 12.55 14.66
C PHE A 119 6.72 12.06 15.81
N ASP A 120 6.31 12.36 17.03
CA ASP A 120 7.03 11.99 18.27
C ASP A 120 6.90 10.50 18.60
N GLU A 121 5.91 9.83 18.03
CA GLU A 121 5.73 8.38 18.07
C GLU A 121 5.41 7.84 16.67
N LEU A 122 5.51 6.52 16.53
CA LEU A 122 5.16 5.84 15.27
C LEU A 122 3.70 6.12 14.88
N MET A 123 3.47 6.46 13.60
CA MET A 123 2.14 6.80 13.10
C MET A 123 1.87 6.16 11.73
N PRO A 124 0.59 5.89 11.42
CA PRO A 124 0.18 5.36 10.12
C PRO A 124 0.59 6.20 8.92
N THR A 125 0.78 5.52 7.78
CA THR A 125 0.98 6.18 6.48
C THR A 125 -0.09 7.23 6.15
N PRO A 126 -1.42 6.99 6.34
CA PRO A 126 -2.43 8.01 6.10
C PRO A 126 -2.32 9.24 7.02
N CYS A 127 -1.84 9.07 8.26
CA CYS A 127 -1.57 10.22 9.14
C CYS A 127 -0.49 11.14 8.56
N LEU A 128 0.56 10.57 7.94
CA LEU A 128 1.57 11.37 7.23
C LEU A 128 0.94 12.13 6.06
N SER A 129 0.18 11.45 5.19
CA SER A 129 -0.50 12.08 4.05
C SER A 129 -1.35 13.26 4.50
N PHE A 130 -2.09 13.10 5.60
CA PHE A 130 -2.89 14.15 6.22
C PHE A 130 -2.04 15.30 6.77
N ALA A 131 -0.98 14.99 7.53
CA ALA A 131 -0.10 15.99 8.12
C ALA A 131 0.60 16.86 7.07
N VAL A 132 1.11 16.25 5.97
CA VAL A 132 1.70 16.98 4.84
C VAL A 132 0.76 18.07 4.33
N ARG A 133 -0.53 17.73 4.16
CA ARG A 133 -1.57 18.64 3.66
C ARG A 133 -1.94 19.72 4.68
N GLN A 134 -2.16 19.33 5.93
CA GLN A 134 -2.56 20.25 7.00
C GLN A 134 -1.46 21.27 7.35
N LEU A 135 -0.22 20.81 7.42
CA LEU A 135 0.95 21.65 7.72
C LEU A 135 1.49 22.35 6.47
N LYS A 136 0.91 22.10 5.29
CA LYS A 136 1.33 22.66 4.00
C LYS A 136 2.83 22.40 3.73
N CYS A 137 3.29 21.22 4.07
CA CYS A 137 4.66 20.81 3.79
C CYS A 137 4.90 20.66 2.28
N ALA A 138 6.12 20.94 1.84
CA ALA A 138 6.52 20.73 0.45
C ALA A 138 6.65 19.24 0.10
N SER A 139 6.92 18.40 1.11
CA SER A 139 7.09 16.95 0.94
C SER A 139 6.79 16.22 2.25
N GLY A 140 6.72 14.89 2.18
CA GLY A 140 6.64 14.01 3.34
C GLY A 140 7.45 12.74 3.15
N ILE A 141 7.83 12.12 4.27
CA ILE A 141 8.55 10.84 4.27
C ILE A 141 7.88 9.87 5.23
N MET A 142 7.63 8.66 4.75
CA MET A 142 7.26 7.52 5.58
C MET A 142 8.38 6.49 5.59
N ILE A 143 8.93 6.24 6.77
CA ILE A 143 9.92 5.18 6.97
C ILE A 143 9.17 3.88 7.26
N THR A 144 9.07 3.05 6.25
CA THR A 144 8.32 1.78 6.29
C THR A 144 8.67 0.87 5.12
N ALA A 145 8.56 -0.43 5.33
CA ALA A 145 8.49 -1.41 4.25
C ALA A 145 7.11 -2.10 4.19
N SER A 146 6.05 -1.44 4.74
CA SER A 146 4.68 -1.96 4.78
C SER A 146 4.65 -3.38 5.36
N HIS A 147 4.10 -4.34 4.68
CA HIS A 147 3.91 -5.74 5.09
C HIS A 147 5.10 -6.67 4.81
N ASN A 148 6.24 -6.16 4.35
CA ASN A 148 7.41 -7.00 4.08
C ASN A 148 7.96 -7.64 5.38
N PRO A 149 8.73 -8.74 5.31
CA PRO A 149 9.38 -9.35 6.46
C PRO A 149 10.24 -8.39 7.28
N ALA A 150 10.49 -8.72 8.56
CA ALA A 150 11.22 -7.90 9.55
C ALA A 150 12.58 -7.37 9.07
N LYS A 151 13.29 -8.15 8.25
CA LYS A 151 14.62 -7.76 7.72
C LYS A 151 14.60 -6.60 6.73
N TYR A 152 13.41 -6.18 6.25
CA TYR A 152 13.26 -5.06 5.30
C TYR A 152 12.89 -3.77 6.03
N ASN A 153 13.39 -2.64 5.49
CA ASN A 153 12.85 -1.32 5.75
C ASN A 153 12.78 -0.52 4.44
N GLY A 154 12.22 0.68 4.49
CA GLY A 154 12.04 1.52 3.31
C GLY A 154 11.88 2.99 3.66
N TYR A 155 11.79 3.80 2.60
CA TYR A 155 11.72 5.25 2.66
C TYR A 155 10.80 5.69 1.53
N LYS A 156 9.51 5.93 1.83
CA LYS A 156 8.51 6.40 0.85
C LYS A 156 8.48 7.93 0.84
N VAL A 157 8.42 8.53 -0.34
CA VAL A 157 8.36 9.99 -0.51
C VAL A 157 6.96 10.41 -0.97
N TYR A 158 6.45 11.49 -0.36
CA TYR A 158 5.15 12.10 -0.64
C TYR A 158 5.33 13.54 -1.11
N GLY A 159 4.51 13.96 -2.07
CA GLY A 159 4.45 15.34 -2.55
C GLY A 159 3.64 16.25 -1.62
N ALA A 160 3.62 17.55 -1.92
CA ALA A 160 2.89 18.57 -1.16
C ALA A 160 1.36 18.34 -1.10
N ASP A 161 0.82 17.56 -2.02
CA ASP A 161 -0.58 17.14 -2.07
C ASP A 161 -0.90 15.98 -1.13
N GLY A 162 0.12 15.41 -0.46
CA GLY A 162 0.00 14.24 0.40
C GLY A 162 -0.08 12.91 -0.36
N CYS A 163 0.12 12.91 -1.67
CA CYS A 163 0.19 11.69 -2.49
C CYS A 163 1.62 11.18 -2.58
N GLN A 164 1.81 9.86 -2.60
CA GLN A 164 3.12 9.29 -2.93
C GLN A 164 3.55 9.76 -4.32
N ILE A 165 4.82 10.17 -4.47
CA ILE A 165 5.33 10.76 -5.72
C ILE A 165 5.15 9.83 -6.93
N THR A 166 4.87 10.45 -8.09
CA THR A 166 4.74 9.74 -9.36
C THR A 166 6.12 9.39 -9.95
N THR A 167 6.11 8.54 -10.97
CA THR A 167 7.33 8.07 -11.63
C THR A 167 8.20 9.22 -12.18
N LYS A 168 7.57 10.29 -12.69
CA LYS A 168 8.30 11.46 -13.20
C LYS A 168 9.08 12.16 -12.09
N VAL A 169 8.41 12.51 -10.99
CA VAL A 169 9.02 13.18 -9.83
C VAL A 169 10.10 12.28 -9.21
N ALA A 170 9.83 10.97 -9.10
CA ALA A 170 10.81 10.00 -8.60
C ALA A 170 12.10 9.98 -9.44
N SER A 171 11.98 10.05 -10.77
CA SER A 171 13.14 10.11 -11.68
C SER A 171 13.94 11.41 -11.51
N GLU A 172 13.27 12.54 -11.31
CA GLU A 172 13.93 13.83 -11.06
C GLU A 172 14.69 13.82 -9.71
N ILE A 173 14.09 13.25 -8.66
CA ILE A 173 14.75 13.07 -7.35
C ILE A 173 15.93 12.11 -7.47
N LEU A 174 15.79 11.01 -8.21
CA LEU A 174 16.85 10.03 -8.40
C LEU A 174 18.12 10.66 -8.97
N VAL A 175 17.99 11.56 -9.95
CA VAL A 175 19.15 12.31 -10.48
C VAL A 175 19.90 13.07 -9.38
N GLU A 176 19.18 13.71 -8.46
CA GLU A 176 19.80 14.41 -7.34
C GLU A 176 20.44 13.44 -6.34
N VAL A 177 19.81 12.30 -6.06
CA VAL A 177 20.35 11.26 -5.18
C VAL A 177 21.63 10.66 -5.75
N GLU A 178 21.69 10.37 -7.06
CA GLU A 178 22.87 9.82 -7.72
C GLU A 178 24.07 10.76 -7.65
N ASN A 179 23.85 12.06 -7.67
CA ASN A 179 24.89 13.09 -7.60
C ASN A 179 25.44 13.32 -6.18
N VAL A 180 24.86 12.72 -5.14
CA VAL A 180 25.34 12.83 -3.75
C VAL A 180 26.40 11.77 -3.48
N ASP A 181 27.57 12.18 -2.99
CA ASP A 181 28.53 11.24 -2.41
C ASP A 181 28.06 10.79 -1.02
N LEU A 182 28.22 9.50 -0.74
CA LEU A 182 27.65 8.86 0.44
C LEU A 182 28.25 9.33 1.77
N PHE A 183 29.53 9.74 1.78
CA PHE A 183 30.27 10.10 2.98
C PHE A 183 30.68 11.58 3.03
N GLU A 184 30.84 12.23 1.87
CA GLU A 184 31.37 13.60 1.81
C GLU A 184 30.34 14.64 1.32
N GLY A 185 29.21 14.20 0.78
CA GLY A 185 28.22 15.05 0.12
C GLY A 185 26.97 15.37 0.92
N ILE A 186 26.91 15.02 2.21
CA ILE A 186 25.71 15.10 3.03
C ILE A 186 25.86 16.17 4.11
N CYS A 187 24.95 17.16 4.10
CA CYS A 187 24.85 18.19 5.15
C CYS A 187 23.93 17.69 6.26
N ARG A 188 24.43 17.58 7.49
CA ARG A 188 23.65 17.17 8.66
C ARG A 188 23.80 18.19 9.79
N SER A 189 22.73 18.38 10.55
CA SER A 189 22.73 19.11 11.83
C SER A 189 22.54 18.12 12.98
N SER A 190 22.96 18.51 14.19
CA SER A 190 22.65 17.73 15.39
C SER A 190 21.15 17.71 15.62
N PHE A 191 20.57 16.52 15.84
CA PHE A 191 19.12 16.37 16.09
C PHE A 191 18.69 17.16 17.34
N ASP A 192 19.41 16.99 18.43
CA ASP A 192 19.02 17.60 19.72
C ASP A 192 19.16 19.13 19.69
N GLU A 193 20.18 19.65 18.99
CA GLU A 193 20.33 21.10 18.76
C GLU A 193 19.21 21.64 17.86
N ALA A 194 18.83 20.91 16.82
CA ALA A 194 17.76 21.28 15.90
C ALA A 194 16.38 21.28 16.60
N VAL A 195 16.11 20.33 17.49
CA VAL A 195 14.90 20.34 18.34
C VAL A 195 14.92 21.55 19.27
N ALA A 196 16.05 21.84 19.93
CA ALA A 196 16.17 22.98 20.83
C ALA A 196 16.02 24.33 20.10
N ALA A 197 16.47 24.43 18.85
CA ALA A 197 16.32 25.61 17.99
C ALA A 197 14.91 25.75 17.39
N GLY A 198 14.10 24.68 17.39
CA GLY A 198 12.77 24.64 16.77
C GLY A 198 12.80 24.31 15.27
N ASP A 199 13.97 23.96 14.70
CA ASP A 199 14.13 23.53 13.31
C ASP A 199 13.54 22.12 13.08
N ILE A 200 13.48 21.31 14.15
CA ILE A 200 12.64 20.11 14.23
C ILE A 200 11.51 20.39 15.22
N SER A 201 10.29 20.36 14.76
CA SER A 201 9.09 20.49 15.59
C SER A 201 8.34 19.16 15.62
N PHE A 202 7.94 18.70 16.80
CA PHE A 202 7.05 17.56 16.89
C PHE A 202 5.63 17.93 16.46
N ILE A 203 5.00 17.03 15.70
CA ILE A 203 3.63 17.22 15.22
C ILE A 203 2.68 17.18 16.41
N VAL A 204 1.90 18.24 16.57
CA VAL A 204 0.99 18.41 17.70
C VAL A 204 -0.20 17.43 17.64
N PRO A 205 -0.75 17.01 18.81
CA PRO A 205 -1.87 16.06 18.87
C PRO A 205 -3.12 16.50 18.09
N GLU A 206 -3.34 17.81 17.94
CA GLU A 206 -4.48 18.38 17.21
C GLU A 206 -4.51 17.95 15.75
N ILE A 207 -3.37 17.63 15.14
CA ILE A 207 -3.30 17.07 13.77
C ILE A 207 -3.91 15.66 13.74
N ILE A 208 -3.65 14.85 14.77
CA ILE A 208 -4.23 13.51 14.88
C ILE A 208 -5.72 13.59 15.22
N ASP A 209 -6.12 14.55 16.07
CA ASP A 209 -7.54 14.81 16.36
C ASP A 209 -8.30 15.15 15.09
N ALA A 210 -7.75 16.07 14.29
CA ALA A 210 -8.33 16.46 13.01
C ALA A 210 -8.36 15.31 11.98
N PHE A 211 -7.34 14.45 11.97
CA PHE A 211 -7.33 13.24 11.14
C PHE A 211 -8.47 12.29 11.53
N ILE A 212 -8.63 11.98 12.82
CA ILE A 212 -9.68 11.10 13.33
C ILE A 212 -11.07 11.69 13.01
N ASP A 213 -11.24 13.00 13.17
CA ASP A 213 -12.50 13.68 12.81
C ASP A 213 -12.76 13.58 11.31
N ALA A 214 -11.75 13.72 10.46
CA ALA A 214 -11.86 13.55 9.02
C ALA A 214 -12.25 12.11 8.63
N VAL A 215 -11.71 11.09 9.33
CA VAL A 215 -12.12 9.68 9.16
C VAL A 215 -13.57 9.47 9.56
N LYS A 216 -13.99 9.94 10.74
CA LYS A 216 -15.37 9.81 11.24
C LYS A 216 -16.38 10.53 10.32
N ALA A 217 -15.97 11.64 9.70
CA ALA A 217 -16.79 12.37 8.74
C ALA A 217 -17.09 11.58 7.44
N GLN A 218 -16.42 10.43 7.22
CA GLN A 218 -16.72 9.54 6.09
C GLN A 218 -17.89 8.60 6.36
N SER A 219 -18.52 8.63 7.54
CA SER A 219 -19.75 7.88 7.81
C SER A 219 -20.81 8.16 6.74
N VAL A 220 -21.44 7.13 6.26
CA VAL A 220 -22.54 7.22 5.27
C VAL A 220 -23.91 7.03 5.90
N LEU A 221 -23.98 6.95 7.23
CA LEU A 221 -25.23 6.87 7.99
C LEU A 221 -25.97 8.20 8.00
N GLY A 222 -27.26 8.14 7.75
CA GLY A 222 -28.15 9.28 7.92
C GLY A 222 -28.76 9.33 9.33
N PRO A 223 -29.49 10.41 9.66
CA PRO A 223 -30.09 10.59 10.98
C PRO A 223 -31.10 9.49 11.38
N ASN A 224 -31.66 8.78 10.40
CA ASN A 224 -32.65 7.74 10.60
C ASN A 224 -32.04 6.32 10.57
N ASP A 225 -30.76 6.19 10.30
CA ASP A 225 -30.08 4.90 10.28
C ASP A 225 -29.72 4.47 11.70
N LEU A 226 -30.59 3.65 12.28
CA LEU A 226 -30.33 3.05 13.58
C LEU A 226 -29.43 1.82 13.38
N ILE A 227 -28.27 1.81 14.02
CA ILE A 227 -27.35 0.66 14.01
C ILE A 227 -27.02 0.22 15.44
N ASN A 228 -26.95 -1.09 15.63
CA ASN A 228 -26.44 -1.66 16.87
C ASN A 228 -24.92 -1.71 16.81
N LYS A 229 -24.25 -0.89 17.61
CA LYS A 229 -22.78 -0.82 17.71
C LYS A 229 -22.19 -1.77 18.75
N ASP A 230 -23.00 -2.52 19.46
CA ASP A 230 -22.55 -3.60 20.35
C ASP A 230 -22.22 -4.85 19.53
N VAL A 231 -21.15 -4.76 18.77
CA VAL A 231 -20.58 -5.79 17.91
C VAL A 231 -19.28 -6.25 18.55
N SER A 232 -19.13 -7.56 18.76
CA SER A 232 -17.89 -8.13 19.30
C SER A 232 -16.82 -8.15 18.21
N ILE A 233 -15.81 -7.30 18.38
CA ILE A 233 -14.71 -7.12 17.42
C ILE A 233 -13.42 -7.66 18.03
N VAL A 234 -12.71 -8.51 17.29
CA VAL A 234 -11.30 -8.79 17.53
C VAL A 234 -10.47 -7.92 16.61
N TYR A 235 -9.47 -7.23 17.14
CA TYR A 235 -8.58 -6.38 16.37
C TYR A 235 -7.12 -6.76 16.60
N THR A 236 -6.35 -6.82 15.52
CA THR A 236 -4.89 -6.92 15.56
C THR A 236 -4.22 -5.85 14.72
N PRO A 237 -3.32 -5.03 15.29
CA PRO A 237 -2.46 -4.11 14.53
C PRO A 237 -1.24 -4.81 13.90
N LEU A 238 -1.09 -6.14 14.02
CA LEU A 238 0.08 -6.90 13.58
C LEU A 238 1.41 -6.29 14.04
N ASN A 239 1.49 -5.89 15.32
CA ASN A 239 2.63 -5.17 15.91
C ASN A 239 2.99 -3.84 15.23
N GLY A 240 2.06 -3.23 14.50
CA GLY A 240 2.25 -2.01 13.71
C GLY A 240 1.73 -0.74 14.37
N THR A 241 1.47 0.29 13.53
CA THR A 241 1.09 1.65 13.94
C THR A 241 -0.41 1.83 14.21
N GLY A 242 -1.25 0.86 13.81
CA GLY A 242 -2.69 1.02 13.79
C GLY A 242 -3.37 1.04 15.16
N LEU A 243 -2.71 0.57 16.24
CA LEU A 243 -3.34 0.36 17.55
C LEU A 243 -4.12 1.59 18.03
N LYS A 244 -3.43 2.72 18.20
CA LYS A 244 -4.02 3.94 18.78
C LYS A 244 -5.06 4.58 17.84
N PRO A 245 -4.75 4.88 16.55
CA PRO A 245 -5.71 5.56 15.67
C PRO A 245 -6.97 4.73 15.39
N VAL A 246 -6.83 3.42 15.16
CA VAL A 246 -7.99 2.55 14.90
C VAL A 246 -8.87 2.43 16.13
N LEU A 247 -8.28 2.09 17.30
CA LEU A 247 -9.06 1.95 18.54
C LEU A 247 -9.77 3.26 18.90
N ARG A 248 -9.07 4.39 18.83
CA ARG A 248 -9.64 5.69 19.13
C ARG A 248 -10.80 6.03 18.19
N THR A 249 -10.61 5.84 16.88
CA THR A 249 -11.67 6.10 15.89
C THR A 249 -12.90 5.24 16.15
N LEU A 250 -12.72 3.94 16.41
CA LEU A 250 -13.83 3.03 16.67
C LEU A 250 -14.54 3.37 17.97
N GLN A 251 -13.80 3.61 19.06
CA GLN A 251 -14.35 3.94 20.37
C GLN A 251 -15.12 5.26 20.36
N GLU A 252 -14.55 6.32 19.78
CA GLU A 252 -15.23 7.60 19.62
C GLU A 252 -16.47 7.50 18.70
N SER A 253 -16.49 6.53 17.80
CA SER A 253 -17.65 6.21 16.96
C SER A 253 -18.66 5.29 17.64
N GLY A 254 -18.40 4.86 18.89
CA GLY A 254 -19.32 4.07 19.72
C GLY A 254 -19.14 2.55 19.61
N PHE A 255 -18.09 2.06 18.93
CA PHE A 255 -17.71 0.65 18.93
C PHE A 255 -16.77 0.39 20.10
N THR A 256 -17.29 -0.15 21.21
CA THR A 256 -16.53 -0.30 22.45
C THR A 256 -16.23 -1.75 22.84
N ASN A 257 -16.91 -2.72 22.22
CA ASN A 257 -16.72 -4.14 22.48
C ASN A 257 -15.58 -4.70 21.61
N ILE A 258 -14.34 -4.26 21.89
CA ILE A 258 -13.15 -4.60 21.09
C ILE A 258 -12.16 -5.37 21.94
N THR A 259 -11.79 -6.56 21.49
CA THR A 259 -10.71 -7.38 22.06
C THR A 259 -9.47 -7.28 21.17
N VAL A 260 -8.36 -6.76 21.70
CA VAL A 260 -7.10 -6.68 20.99
C VAL A 260 -6.30 -7.97 21.18
N VAL A 261 -5.67 -8.45 20.10
CA VAL A 261 -4.77 -9.62 20.14
C VAL A 261 -3.48 -9.22 20.86
N LYS A 262 -3.32 -9.71 22.11
CA LYS A 262 -2.28 -9.25 23.05
C LYS A 262 -0.85 -9.39 22.53
N GLU A 263 -0.55 -10.49 21.86
CA GLU A 263 0.78 -10.82 21.35
C GLU A 263 1.18 -9.91 20.16
N GLN A 264 0.20 -9.28 19.54
CA GLN A 264 0.36 -8.41 18.37
C GLN A 264 0.01 -6.94 18.67
N GLU A 265 -0.39 -6.64 19.91
CA GLU A 265 -0.85 -5.32 20.32
C GLU A 265 0.28 -4.28 20.29
N GLN A 266 1.41 -4.60 20.95
CA GLN A 266 2.50 -3.63 21.05
C GLN A 266 3.36 -3.60 19.79
N PRO A 267 3.79 -2.40 19.35
CA PRO A 267 4.71 -2.26 18.24
C PRO A 267 5.97 -3.10 18.40
N ASN A 268 6.31 -3.91 17.39
CA ASN A 268 7.50 -4.76 17.44
C ASN A 268 8.00 -5.08 16.01
N GLY A 269 9.13 -4.51 15.62
CA GLY A 269 9.70 -4.68 14.29
C GLY A 269 10.23 -6.08 13.97
N ASN A 270 10.28 -6.98 14.95
CA ASN A 270 10.62 -8.40 14.72
C ASN A 270 9.43 -9.25 14.28
N PHE A 271 8.18 -8.74 14.45
CA PHE A 271 6.95 -9.46 14.14
C PHE A 271 6.95 -10.93 14.62
N PRO A 272 7.11 -11.19 15.94
CA PRO A 272 7.46 -12.51 16.47
C PRO A 272 6.40 -13.58 16.21
N THR A 273 5.14 -13.19 16.03
CA THR A 273 4.03 -14.11 15.78
C THR A 273 3.60 -14.14 14.31
N CYS A 274 4.17 -13.25 13.48
CA CYS A 274 3.77 -13.09 12.09
C CYS A 274 4.95 -12.60 11.23
N PRO A 275 5.86 -13.50 10.76
CA PRO A 275 7.04 -13.12 9.97
C PRO A 275 6.74 -12.33 8.71
N TYR A 276 5.52 -12.47 8.17
CA TYR A 276 4.97 -11.69 7.05
C TYR A 276 3.70 -10.96 7.53
N PRO A 277 3.81 -9.76 8.09
CA PRO A 277 2.68 -9.03 8.69
C PRO A 277 1.74 -8.44 7.64
N ASN A 278 1.18 -9.30 6.79
CA ASN A 278 0.29 -8.96 5.69
C ASN A 278 -1.09 -9.56 5.92
N PRO A 279 -2.15 -8.75 6.12
CA PRO A 279 -3.50 -9.24 6.35
C PRO A 279 -4.12 -9.99 5.15
N GLU A 280 -3.43 -10.03 3.99
CA GLU A 280 -3.84 -10.85 2.84
C GLU A 280 -3.58 -12.34 3.05
N ILE A 281 -2.64 -12.71 3.94
CA ILE A 281 -2.22 -14.10 4.12
C ILE A 281 -2.83 -14.73 5.36
N HIS A 282 -3.24 -15.99 5.22
CA HIS A 282 -3.93 -16.72 6.29
C HIS A 282 -3.09 -16.83 7.57
N GLU A 283 -1.77 -17.02 7.43
CA GLU A 283 -0.84 -17.15 8.55
C GLU A 283 -0.78 -15.89 9.42
N ALA A 284 -0.88 -14.71 8.81
CA ALA A 284 -0.95 -13.44 9.53
C ALA A 284 -2.23 -13.30 10.34
N MET A 285 -3.33 -13.82 9.80
CA MET A 285 -4.66 -13.77 10.41
C MET A 285 -4.90 -14.89 11.44
N ALA A 286 -4.07 -15.93 11.47
CA ALA A 286 -4.32 -17.16 12.23
C ALA A 286 -4.55 -16.91 13.73
N LEU A 287 -3.70 -16.10 14.36
CA LEU A 287 -3.84 -15.76 15.78
C LEU A 287 -5.10 -14.92 16.05
N GLY A 288 -5.40 -13.97 15.17
CA GLY A 288 -6.65 -13.21 15.24
C GLY A 288 -7.90 -14.10 15.12
N ILE A 289 -7.88 -15.09 14.20
CA ILE A 289 -8.95 -16.08 14.06
C ILE A 289 -9.08 -16.96 15.31
N GLU A 290 -7.96 -17.31 15.96
CA GLU A 290 -7.99 -18.04 17.23
C GLU A 290 -8.67 -17.21 18.32
N TYR A 291 -8.32 -15.92 18.43
CA TYR A 291 -8.98 -14.99 19.35
C TYR A 291 -10.46 -14.85 19.02
N ALA A 292 -10.81 -14.68 17.72
CA ALA A 292 -12.19 -14.55 17.29
C ALA A 292 -13.04 -15.78 17.69
N ARG A 293 -12.49 -16.99 17.58
CA ARG A 293 -13.14 -18.22 18.04
C ARG A 293 -13.27 -18.27 19.56
N ARG A 294 -12.23 -17.87 20.30
CA ARG A 294 -12.21 -17.89 21.78
C ARG A 294 -13.26 -16.96 22.39
N TYR A 295 -13.45 -15.79 21.80
CA TYR A 295 -14.37 -14.77 22.27
C TYR A 295 -15.71 -14.76 21.52
N ASP A 296 -15.93 -15.73 20.63
CA ASP A 296 -17.11 -15.80 19.75
C ASP A 296 -17.38 -14.48 19.01
N ALA A 297 -16.31 -13.81 18.56
CA ALA A 297 -16.41 -12.48 17.96
C ALA A 297 -17.24 -12.49 16.68
N ASP A 298 -17.87 -11.36 16.39
CA ASP A 298 -18.66 -11.16 15.18
C ASP A 298 -17.77 -10.83 13.98
N LEU A 299 -16.69 -10.09 14.23
CA LEU A 299 -15.79 -9.54 13.22
C LEU A 299 -14.34 -9.58 13.69
N LEU A 300 -13.42 -10.01 12.85
CA LEU A 300 -11.98 -9.84 13.01
C LEU A 300 -11.49 -8.76 12.05
N LEU A 301 -10.72 -7.80 12.57
CA LEU A 301 -9.98 -6.79 11.82
C LEU A 301 -8.47 -6.98 12.01
N ALA A 302 -7.68 -6.84 10.95
CA ALA A 302 -6.22 -6.79 11.02
C ALA A 302 -5.68 -5.68 10.12
N THR A 303 -4.77 -4.84 10.64
CA THR A 303 -4.06 -3.82 9.85
C THR A 303 -2.59 -4.18 9.71
N ASP A 304 -1.99 -3.85 8.55
CA ASP A 304 -0.56 -4.04 8.33
C ASP A 304 0.30 -3.01 9.12
N PRO A 305 1.63 -3.18 9.19
CA PRO A 305 2.47 -2.37 10.08
C PRO A 305 2.38 -0.86 9.90
N ASP A 306 2.26 -0.35 8.68
CA ASP A 306 2.09 1.09 8.41
C ASP A 306 0.62 1.50 8.26
N CYS A 307 -0.30 0.59 8.58
CA CYS A 307 -1.73 0.80 8.71
C CYS A 307 -2.36 1.48 7.48
N ASP A 308 -1.92 1.05 6.30
CA ASP A 308 -2.51 1.46 5.02
C ASP A 308 -3.42 0.36 4.42
N ARG A 309 -3.40 -0.87 4.97
CA ARG A 309 -4.25 -2.01 4.57
C ARG A 309 -5.02 -2.56 5.76
N VAL A 310 -6.25 -3.03 5.50
CA VAL A 310 -7.07 -3.74 6.48
C VAL A 310 -7.71 -4.98 5.89
N GLY A 311 -7.46 -6.13 6.53
CA GLY A 311 -8.09 -7.41 6.23
C GLY A 311 -9.12 -7.78 7.28
N ILE A 312 -10.13 -8.57 6.88
CA ILE A 312 -11.20 -9.00 7.77
C ILE A 312 -11.48 -10.49 7.66
N ALA A 313 -11.96 -11.07 8.77
CA ALA A 313 -12.61 -12.36 8.74
C ALA A 313 -13.99 -12.28 9.40
N ILE A 314 -14.95 -12.97 8.80
CA ILE A 314 -16.35 -13.04 9.23
C ILE A 314 -16.79 -14.50 9.32
N LYS A 315 -17.91 -14.76 9.97
CA LYS A 315 -18.53 -16.09 10.00
C LYS A 315 -19.31 -16.37 8.71
N ASP A 316 -19.10 -17.55 8.14
CA ASP A 316 -19.95 -18.09 7.06
C ASP A 316 -21.29 -18.63 7.63
N GLU A 317 -22.12 -19.22 6.77
CA GLU A 317 -23.40 -19.83 7.15
C GLU A 317 -23.27 -21.01 8.14
N ASN A 318 -22.10 -21.60 8.27
CA ASN A 318 -21.81 -22.69 9.21
C ASN A 318 -21.13 -22.18 10.50
N GLY A 319 -20.96 -20.86 10.65
CA GLY A 319 -20.27 -20.25 11.79
C GLY A 319 -18.74 -20.36 11.74
N LYS A 320 -18.16 -20.78 10.61
CA LYS A 320 -16.70 -20.85 10.42
C LYS A 320 -16.19 -19.47 9.99
N TYR A 321 -15.07 -19.03 10.59
CA TYR A 321 -14.40 -17.80 10.16
C TYR A 321 -13.74 -17.97 8.80
N VAL A 322 -14.10 -17.09 7.89
CA VAL A 322 -13.59 -17.00 6.52
C VAL A 322 -12.92 -15.65 6.34
N LEU A 323 -11.69 -15.66 5.83
CA LEU A 323 -10.97 -14.46 5.44
C LEU A 323 -11.55 -13.97 4.10
N LEU A 324 -12.02 -12.72 4.07
CA LEU A 324 -12.45 -12.10 2.82
C LEU A 324 -11.24 -11.52 2.08
N SER A 325 -11.23 -11.66 0.78
CA SER A 325 -10.24 -11.00 -0.08
C SER A 325 -10.43 -9.48 -0.11
N GLY A 326 -9.40 -8.75 -0.53
CA GLY A 326 -9.49 -7.30 -0.70
C GLY A 326 -10.56 -6.90 -1.71
N ASN A 327 -10.74 -7.70 -2.76
CA ASN A 327 -11.81 -7.49 -3.72
C ASN A 327 -13.20 -7.67 -3.12
N GLU A 328 -13.45 -8.75 -2.36
CA GLU A 328 -14.73 -9.01 -1.72
C GLU A 328 -15.10 -7.93 -0.71
N THR A 329 -14.14 -7.53 0.14
CA THR A 329 -14.33 -6.43 1.09
C THR A 329 -14.58 -5.10 0.37
N GLY A 330 -13.84 -4.82 -0.71
CA GLY A 330 -14.02 -3.61 -1.53
C GLY A 330 -15.39 -3.55 -2.22
N MET A 331 -15.89 -4.68 -2.72
CA MET A 331 -17.23 -4.77 -3.32
C MET A 331 -18.33 -4.54 -2.28
N LEU A 332 -18.22 -5.13 -1.10
CA LEU A 332 -19.16 -4.92 0.00
C LEU A 332 -19.18 -3.45 0.44
N LEU A 333 -18.01 -2.83 0.61
CA LEU A 333 -17.91 -1.41 0.93
C LEU A 333 -18.49 -0.52 -0.16
N LEU A 334 -18.19 -0.80 -1.43
CA LEU A 334 -18.73 -0.03 -2.55
C LEU A 334 -20.26 -0.06 -2.59
N ASP A 335 -20.86 -1.24 -2.49
CA ASP A 335 -22.32 -1.41 -2.43
C ASP A 335 -22.92 -0.67 -1.24
N TYR A 336 -22.32 -0.86 -0.05
CA TYR A 336 -22.75 -0.19 1.17
C TYR A 336 -22.71 1.34 1.04
N ILE A 337 -21.56 1.90 0.63
CA ILE A 337 -21.38 3.34 0.47
C ILE A 337 -22.37 3.91 -0.54
N CYS A 338 -22.53 3.28 -1.70
CA CYS A 338 -23.43 3.76 -2.73
C CYS A 338 -24.90 3.70 -2.28
N SER A 339 -25.34 2.56 -1.75
CA SER A 339 -26.73 2.37 -1.30
C SER A 339 -27.10 3.36 -0.18
N ARG A 340 -26.20 3.56 0.80
CA ARG A 340 -26.47 4.49 1.90
C ARG A 340 -26.42 5.95 1.46
N LYS A 341 -25.43 6.34 0.64
CA LYS A 341 -25.38 7.71 0.09
C LYS A 341 -26.64 8.07 -0.71
N ILE A 342 -27.16 7.14 -1.49
CA ILE A 342 -28.42 7.36 -2.24
C ILE A 342 -29.61 7.47 -1.26
N ALA A 343 -29.75 6.52 -0.35
CA ALA A 343 -30.88 6.51 0.59
C ALA A 343 -30.92 7.75 1.49
N ASN A 344 -29.76 8.29 1.84
CA ASN A 344 -29.61 9.46 2.71
C ASN A 344 -29.48 10.80 1.94
N GLY A 345 -29.60 10.78 0.61
CA GLY A 345 -29.46 12.00 -0.21
C GLY A 345 -28.05 12.60 -0.21
N MET A 346 -27.04 11.80 0.08
CA MET A 346 -25.64 12.20 0.19
C MET A 346 -24.81 11.92 -1.08
N MET A 347 -25.42 11.30 -2.10
CA MET A 347 -24.71 10.98 -3.35
C MET A 347 -24.43 12.27 -4.13
N PRO A 348 -23.15 12.57 -4.44
CA PRO A 348 -22.83 13.77 -5.21
C PRO A 348 -23.29 13.65 -6.66
N LYS A 349 -23.29 14.76 -7.38
CA LYS A 349 -23.50 14.74 -8.83
C LYS A 349 -22.29 14.12 -9.53
N ASN A 350 -22.54 13.23 -10.50
CA ASN A 350 -21.51 12.52 -11.26
C ASN A 350 -20.44 11.87 -10.36
N PRO A 351 -20.85 10.97 -9.44
CA PRO A 351 -19.95 10.32 -8.51
C PRO A 351 -18.94 9.44 -9.23
N ILE A 352 -17.77 9.27 -8.64
CA ILE A 352 -16.65 8.53 -9.22
C ILE A 352 -16.13 7.49 -8.22
N LEU A 353 -16.02 6.24 -8.70
CA LEU A 353 -15.19 5.18 -8.16
C LEU A 353 -13.83 5.20 -8.85
N VAL A 354 -12.75 5.07 -8.11
CA VAL A 354 -11.40 4.91 -8.68
C VAL A 354 -10.82 3.58 -8.23
N LYS A 355 -10.44 2.71 -9.15
CA LYS A 355 -9.82 1.42 -8.85
C LYS A 355 -8.61 1.16 -9.74
N THR A 356 -7.79 0.15 -9.40
CA THR A 356 -6.72 -0.26 -10.30
C THR A 356 -7.23 -1.21 -11.38
N ILE A 357 -6.48 -1.29 -12.49
CA ILE A 357 -6.80 -2.19 -13.61
C ILE A 357 -6.82 -3.66 -13.21
N VAL A 358 -6.12 -4.05 -12.12
CA VAL A 358 -6.06 -5.41 -11.59
C VAL A 358 -7.10 -5.68 -10.49
N THR A 359 -7.78 -4.65 -10.02
CA THR A 359 -8.89 -4.77 -9.08
C THR A 359 -10.14 -5.31 -9.81
N THR A 360 -10.95 -6.09 -9.13
CA THR A 360 -12.09 -6.82 -9.70
C THR A 360 -12.96 -6.00 -10.66
N ASP A 361 -13.26 -6.54 -11.84
CA ASP A 361 -14.14 -5.91 -12.81
C ASP A 361 -15.62 -5.94 -12.37
N MET A 362 -16.01 -6.74 -11.36
CA MET A 362 -17.34 -6.71 -10.76
C MET A 362 -17.65 -5.35 -10.09
N ALA A 363 -16.63 -4.65 -9.59
CA ALA A 363 -16.79 -3.31 -9.03
C ALA A 363 -17.38 -2.31 -10.06
N GLU A 364 -17.07 -2.46 -11.35
CA GLU A 364 -17.63 -1.63 -12.41
C GLU A 364 -19.14 -1.87 -12.59
N ARG A 365 -19.57 -3.13 -12.45
CA ARG A 365 -21.00 -3.48 -12.55
C ARG A 365 -21.80 -2.94 -11.37
N ILE A 366 -21.23 -3.02 -10.16
CA ILE A 366 -21.81 -2.42 -8.95
C ILE A 366 -21.90 -0.89 -9.12
N ALA A 367 -20.81 -0.24 -9.53
CA ALA A 367 -20.76 1.21 -9.76
C ALA A 367 -21.80 1.66 -10.81
N LEU A 368 -21.89 0.95 -11.93
CA LEU A 368 -22.87 1.22 -12.99
C LEU A 368 -24.31 1.14 -12.48
N HIS A 369 -24.62 0.13 -11.65
CA HIS A 369 -25.95 -0.01 -11.03
C HIS A 369 -26.37 1.23 -10.25
N TYR A 370 -25.41 1.87 -9.55
CA TYR A 370 -25.65 3.07 -8.76
C TYR A 370 -25.43 4.39 -9.53
N GLY A 371 -25.17 4.33 -10.84
CA GLY A 371 -24.88 5.52 -11.64
C GLY A 371 -23.55 6.19 -11.32
N VAL A 372 -22.58 5.41 -10.84
CA VAL A 372 -21.23 5.85 -10.49
C VAL A 372 -20.27 5.61 -11.67
N GLU A 373 -19.56 6.66 -12.10
CA GLU A 373 -18.50 6.55 -13.11
C GLU A 373 -17.31 5.77 -12.51
N THR A 374 -16.79 4.76 -13.21
CA THR A 374 -15.55 4.07 -12.80
C THR A 374 -14.36 4.62 -13.57
N LYS A 375 -13.28 4.88 -12.84
CA LYS A 375 -11.97 5.18 -13.41
C LYS A 375 -10.97 4.09 -13.05
N ASN A 376 -10.43 3.46 -14.09
CA ASN A 376 -9.39 2.45 -13.97
C ASN A 376 -8.01 3.12 -14.02
N MET A 377 -7.17 2.87 -13.01
CA MET A 377 -5.83 3.42 -12.90
C MET A 377 -4.78 2.31 -12.98
N LEU A 378 -3.54 2.64 -13.29
CA LEU A 378 -2.44 1.68 -13.16
C LEU A 378 -2.31 1.20 -11.72
N THR A 379 -1.68 0.03 -11.52
CA THR A 379 -1.46 -0.57 -10.20
C THR A 379 -0.63 0.35 -9.30
N GLY A 380 -1.10 0.58 -8.10
CA GLY A 380 -0.51 1.42 -7.06
C GLY A 380 -1.42 2.58 -6.69
N PHE A 381 -1.72 2.71 -5.40
CA PHE A 381 -2.69 3.68 -4.87
C PHE A 381 -2.34 5.14 -5.18
N LYS A 382 -1.06 5.42 -5.44
CA LYS A 382 -0.60 6.75 -5.88
C LYS A 382 -1.34 7.26 -7.12
N PHE A 383 -1.74 6.39 -8.04
CA PHE A 383 -2.53 6.79 -9.20
C PHE A 383 -3.99 7.10 -8.83
N ILE A 384 -4.53 6.43 -7.81
CA ILE A 384 -5.82 6.79 -7.22
C ILE A 384 -5.69 8.15 -6.53
N GLY A 385 -4.65 8.36 -5.72
CA GLY A 385 -4.35 9.64 -5.07
C GLY A 385 -4.16 10.79 -6.07
N GLU A 386 -3.44 10.56 -7.17
CA GLU A 386 -3.27 11.53 -8.26
C GLU A 386 -4.62 11.90 -8.90
N GLN A 387 -5.50 10.90 -9.14
CA GLN A 387 -6.84 11.17 -9.68
C GLN A 387 -7.70 12.01 -8.72
N ILE A 388 -7.59 11.79 -7.41
CA ILE A 388 -8.23 12.65 -6.40
C ILE A 388 -7.67 14.07 -6.50
N GLY A 389 -6.36 14.23 -6.65
CA GLY A 389 -5.70 15.54 -6.85
C GLY A 389 -6.19 16.26 -8.10
N VAL A 390 -6.40 15.52 -9.21
CA VAL A 390 -6.99 16.06 -10.46
C VAL A 390 -8.42 16.57 -10.23
N LEU A 391 -9.21 15.85 -9.44
CA LEU A 391 -10.56 16.30 -9.08
C LEU A 391 -10.53 17.55 -8.17
N GLU A 392 -9.63 17.56 -7.20
CA GLU A 392 -9.46 18.72 -6.29
C GLU A 392 -9.05 19.99 -7.05
N ALA A 393 -8.10 19.87 -7.98
CA ALA A 393 -7.68 21.01 -8.82
C ALA A 393 -8.82 21.59 -9.68
N LYS A 394 -9.87 20.78 -9.94
CA LYS A 394 -11.08 21.22 -10.65
C LYS A 394 -12.21 21.66 -9.70
N GLY A 395 -12.00 21.68 -8.38
CA GLY A 395 -13.03 21.95 -7.39
C GLY A 395 -14.13 20.88 -7.36
N GLN A 396 -13.80 19.61 -7.63
CA GLN A 396 -14.73 18.49 -7.78
C GLN A 396 -14.35 17.29 -6.88
N SER A 397 -13.62 17.51 -5.81
CA SER A 397 -13.16 16.44 -4.92
C SER A 397 -14.29 15.62 -4.30
N GLU A 398 -15.48 16.22 -4.12
CA GLU A 398 -16.69 15.58 -3.61
C GLU A 398 -17.22 14.46 -4.52
N ARG A 399 -16.85 14.46 -5.81
CA ARG A 399 -17.22 13.41 -6.76
C ARG A 399 -16.53 12.08 -6.47
N PHE A 400 -15.35 12.10 -5.84
CA PHE A 400 -14.68 10.88 -5.40
C PHE A 400 -15.40 10.31 -4.18
N ILE A 401 -16.06 9.17 -4.36
CA ILE A 401 -16.82 8.53 -3.29
C ILE A 401 -16.09 7.36 -2.65
N PHE A 402 -15.30 6.64 -3.44
CA PHE A 402 -14.54 5.48 -2.97
C PHE A 402 -13.42 5.12 -3.94
N GLY A 403 -12.31 4.63 -3.40
CA GLY A 403 -11.22 4.03 -4.18
C GLY A 403 -10.65 2.83 -3.46
N PHE A 404 -10.24 1.79 -4.21
CA PHE A 404 -9.64 0.62 -3.60
C PHE A 404 -8.73 -0.17 -4.55
N GLU A 405 -7.86 -0.96 -3.93
CA GLU A 405 -7.02 -1.96 -4.58
C GLU A 405 -7.36 -3.35 -4.06
N GLU A 406 -7.16 -4.38 -4.89
CA GLU A 406 -7.32 -5.79 -4.55
C GLU A 406 -6.46 -6.21 -3.34
N SER A 407 -5.39 -5.48 -3.08
CA SER A 407 -4.43 -5.70 -2.01
C SER A 407 -4.83 -5.03 -0.69
N TYR A 408 -6.13 -5.05 -0.35
CA TYR A 408 -6.69 -4.63 0.94
C TYR A 408 -6.55 -3.13 1.27
N GLY A 409 -6.31 -2.31 0.27
CA GLY A 409 -6.20 -0.85 0.42
C GLY A 409 -7.48 -0.14 0.01
N TYR A 410 -8.06 0.64 0.91
CA TYR A 410 -9.33 1.35 0.72
C TYR A 410 -9.20 2.81 1.11
N LEU A 411 -10.00 3.67 0.48
CA LEU A 411 -10.15 5.06 0.87
C LEU A 411 -11.56 5.57 0.48
N SER A 412 -12.23 6.22 1.42
CA SER A 412 -13.43 7.03 1.16
C SER A 412 -13.12 8.49 1.51
N GLY A 413 -13.55 9.42 0.65
CA GLY A 413 -13.26 10.84 0.81
C GLY A 413 -11.86 11.27 0.36
N SER A 414 -11.60 12.57 0.41
CA SER A 414 -10.45 13.20 -0.22
C SER A 414 -9.48 13.89 0.77
N TYR A 415 -9.56 13.56 2.06
CA TYR A 415 -8.76 14.20 3.11
C TYR A 415 -7.30 13.72 3.11
N VAL A 416 -7.02 12.50 2.62
CA VAL A 416 -5.68 11.93 2.36
C VAL A 416 -5.55 11.53 0.88
N ARG A 417 -4.34 11.10 0.48
CA ARG A 417 -4.01 10.69 -0.90
C ARG A 417 -3.36 9.31 -0.98
N ASP A 418 -3.47 8.54 0.08
CA ASP A 418 -3.05 7.13 0.11
C ASP A 418 -4.15 6.28 0.77
N LYS A 419 -3.98 4.96 0.71
CA LYS A 419 -4.83 4.00 1.42
C LYS A 419 -4.89 4.35 2.90
N ASP A 420 -6.06 4.16 3.48
CA ASP A 420 -6.28 4.43 4.89
C ASP A 420 -6.99 3.25 5.57
N ALA A 421 -6.22 2.46 6.33
CA ALA A 421 -6.79 1.34 7.06
C ALA A 421 -7.60 1.79 8.29
N VAL A 422 -7.39 2.99 8.82
CA VAL A 422 -8.23 3.56 9.89
C VAL A 422 -9.63 3.84 9.34
N ASN A 423 -9.71 4.46 8.15
CA ASN A 423 -10.96 4.67 7.42
C ASN A 423 -11.62 3.34 7.02
N GLY A 424 -10.83 2.41 6.45
CA GLY A 424 -11.31 1.08 6.08
C GLY A 424 -11.90 0.34 7.27
N ALA A 425 -11.21 0.28 8.41
CA ALA A 425 -11.69 -0.37 9.63
C ALA A 425 -12.97 0.27 10.16
N PHE A 426 -13.03 1.60 10.18
CA PHE A 426 -14.22 2.33 10.59
C PHE A 426 -15.43 2.02 9.71
N LEU A 427 -15.29 2.14 8.39
CA LEU A 427 -16.39 1.86 7.46
C LEU A 427 -16.81 0.39 7.44
N ILE A 428 -15.87 -0.54 7.64
CA ILE A 428 -16.18 -1.97 7.77
C ILE A 428 -17.02 -2.23 9.01
N CYS A 429 -16.67 -1.63 10.16
CA CYS A 429 -17.47 -1.77 11.38
C CYS A 429 -18.87 -1.15 11.22
N GLU A 430 -18.96 0.00 10.58
CA GLU A 430 -20.22 0.68 10.29
C GLU A 430 -21.12 -0.19 9.38
N MET A 431 -20.56 -0.67 8.27
CA MET A 431 -21.23 -1.57 7.33
C MET A 431 -21.70 -2.86 8.00
N PHE A 432 -20.82 -3.51 8.77
CA PHE A 432 -21.15 -4.74 9.49
C PHE A 432 -22.32 -4.53 10.44
N SER A 433 -22.27 -3.47 11.25
CA SER A 433 -23.33 -3.14 12.22
C SER A 433 -24.64 -2.77 11.53
N TYR A 434 -24.58 -2.07 10.40
CA TYR A 434 -25.75 -1.72 9.62
C TYR A 434 -26.50 -2.98 9.12
N TYR A 435 -25.82 -3.89 8.44
CA TYR A 435 -26.45 -5.11 7.92
C TYR A 435 -26.89 -6.04 9.06
N ARG A 436 -26.07 -6.21 10.10
CA ARG A 436 -26.45 -7.02 11.26
C ARG A 436 -27.72 -6.51 11.97
N THR A 437 -27.89 -5.20 12.09
CA THR A 437 -29.09 -4.60 12.67
C THR A 437 -30.35 -4.94 11.86
N GLN A 438 -30.20 -5.21 10.58
CA GLN A 438 -31.28 -5.67 9.69
C GLN A 438 -31.42 -7.19 9.65
N GLY A 439 -30.63 -7.93 10.42
CA GLY A 439 -30.63 -9.39 10.42
C GLY A 439 -29.90 -10.03 9.23
N ILE A 440 -29.03 -9.27 8.53
CA ILE A 440 -28.29 -9.74 7.36
C ILE A 440 -26.81 -9.89 7.75
N GLY A 441 -26.22 -11.08 7.54
CA GLY A 441 -24.79 -11.31 7.67
C GLY A 441 -24.00 -10.77 6.47
N LEU A 442 -22.74 -10.36 6.68
CA LEU A 442 -21.88 -9.94 5.55
C LEU A 442 -21.61 -11.07 4.55
N TRP A 443 -21.54 -12.32 5.00
CA TRP A 443 -21.45 -13.48 4.12
C TRP A 443 -22.68 -13.63 3.22
N GLU A 444 -23.86 -13.46 3.80
CA GLU A 444 -25.14 -13.46 3.07
C GLU A 444 -25.19 -12.29 2.08
N LYS A 445 -24.79 -11.09 2.50
CA LYS A 445 -24.73 -9.91 1.63
C LYS A 445 -23.75 -10.11 0.46
N LEU A 446 -22.60 -10.71 0.69
CA LEU A 446 -21.65 -11.04 -0.38
C LEU A 446 -22.26 -12.01 -1.40
N ARG A 447 -22.97 -13.02 -0.94
CA ARG A 447 -23.69 -13.95 -1.83
C ARG A 447 -24.78 -13.25 -2.62
N GLU A 448 -25.50 -12.30 -2.01
CA GLU A 448 -26.48 -11.46 -2.72
C GLU A 448 -25.82 -10.66 -3.86
N LEU A 449 -24.64 -10.07 -3.62
CA LEU A 449 -23.87 -9.39 -4.67
C LEU A 449 -23.49 -10.34 -5.80
N TYR A 450 -23.03 -11.55 -5.48
CA TYR A 450 -22.72 -12.56 -6.49
C TYR A 450 -23.96 -12.99 -7.30
N MET A 451 -25.12 -13.17 -6.66
CA MET A 451 -26.35 -13.48 -7.36
C MET A 451 -26.83 -12.33 -8.26
N THR A 452 -26.58 -11.09 -7.84
CA THR A 452 -27.05 -9.90 -8.57
C THR A 452 -26.14 -9.56 -9.76
N TYR A 453 -24.80 -9.70 -9.59
CA TYR A 453 -23.83 -9.24 -10.56
C TYR A 453 -23.02 -10.36 -11.22
N GLY A 454 -23.28 -11.63 -10.89
CA GLY A 454 -22.52 -12.81 -11.28
C GLY A 454 -21.38 -13.12 -10.31
N TYR A 455 -21.08 -14.40 -10.12
CA TYR A 455 -19.94 -14.81 -9.29
C TYR A 455 -18.63 -14.38 -9.95
N CYS A 456 -17.74 -13.74 -9.20
CA CYS A 456 -16.49 -13.23 -9.73
C CYS A 456 -15.30 -13.76 -8.91
N LEU A 457 -14.54 -14.71 -9.49
CA LEU A 457 -13.29 -15.20 -8.93
C LEU A 457 -12.12 -14.37 -9.44
N ASN A 458 -11.33 -13.82 -8.52
CA ASN A 458 -10.13 -13.06 -8.85
C ASN A 458 -8.92 -13.76 -8.27
N THR A 459 -7.96 -14.13 -9.13
CA THR A 459 -6.73 -14.82 -8.73
C THR A 459 -5.49 -14.06 -9.21
N GLN A 460 -4.36 -14.28 -8.51
CA GLN A 460 -3.06 -13.75 -8.91
C GLN A 460 -2.03 -14.87 -8.90
N HIS A 461 -1.37 -15.08 -10.03
CA HIS A 461 -0.25 -16.01 -10.18
C HIS A 461 1.06 -15.25 -10.38
N SER A 462 2.13 -15.76 -9.80
CA SER A 462 3.46 -15.15 -9.91
C SER A 462 4.46 -16.17 -10.44
N TYR A 463 5.13 -15.85 -11.54
CA TYR A 463 6.10 -16.70 -12.22
C TYR A 463 7.48 -16.06 -12.11
N THR A 464 8.46 -16.78 -11.58
CA THR A 464 9.83 -16.29 -11.37
C THR A 464 10.73 -16.76 -12.51
N PHE A 465 11.53 -15.86 -13.04
CA PHE A 465 12.51 -16.09 -14.10
C PHE A 465 13.89 -15.67 -13.58
N GLU A 466 14.83 -16.61 -13.47
CA GLU A 466 16.12 -16.32 -12.86
C GLU A 466 17.12 -15.68 -13.82
N GLY A 467 17.90 -14.73 -13.30
CA GLY A 467 19.05 -14.11 -13.96
C GLY A 467 18.73 -13.24 -15.16
N VAL A 468 19.77 -12.87 -15.91
CA VAL A 468 19.67 -12.03 -17.13
C VAL A 468 18.86 -12.69 -18.21
N VAL A 469 18.97 -14.04 -18.34
CA VAL A 469 18.21 -14.84 -19.30
C VAL A 469 16.71 -14.74 -18.99
N GLY A 470 16.34 -14.79 -17.71
CA GLY A 470 14.95 -14.64 -17.27
C GLY A 470 14.35 -13.27 -17.66
N PHE A 471 15.09 -12.19 -17.52
CA PHE A 471 14.62 -10.87 -18.00
C PHE A 471 14.39 -10.81 -19.50
N GLN A 472 15.25 -11.46 -20.28
CA GLN A 472 15.09 -11.54 -21.72
C GLN A 472 13.85 -12.36 -22.09
N LYS A 473 13.66 -13.52 -21.42
CA LYS A 473 12.49 -14.38 -21.62
C LYS A 473 11.17 -13.63 -21.29
N MET A 474 11.12 -12.85 -20.20
CA MET A 474 9.94 -12.04 -19.89
C MET A 474 9.59 -11.05 -21.02
N LYS A 475 10.58 -10.41 -21.64
CA LYS A 475 10.37 -9.51 -22.79
C LYS A 475 9.84 -10.25 -24.01
N GLU A 476 10.35 -11.43 -24.28
CA GLU A 476 9.91 -12.30 -25.37
C GLU A 476 8.46 -12.75 -25.18
N ILE A 477 8.09 -13.18 -23.97
CA ILE A 477 6.72 -13.53 -23.60
C ILE A 477 5.78 -12.33 -23.83
N MET A 478 6.15 -11.14 -23.33
CA MET A 478 5.33 -9.94 -23.55
C MET A 478 5.20 -9.56 -25.03
N ALA A 479 6.24 -9.80 -25.83
CA ALA A 479 6.19 -9.57 -27.28
C ALA A 479 5.24 -10.56 -27.96
N LEU A 480 5.33 -11.87 -27.63
CA LEU A 480 4.44 -12.91 -28.16
C LEU A 480 2.97 -12.62 -27.82
N LEU A 481 2.69 -12.23 -26.56
CA LEU A 481 1.33 -11.89 -26.13
C LEU A 481 0.79 -10.63 -26.86
N ARG A 482 1.67 -9.68 -27.23
CA ARG A 482 1.29 -8.48 -28.02
C ARG A 482 1.02 -8.77 -29.47
N ASP A 483 1.66 -9.78 -30.04
CA ASP A 483 1.46 -10.16 -31.44
C ASP A 483 0.05 -10.72 -31.71
N GLY A 484 -0.63 -11.10 -30.65
CA GLY A 484 -2.04 -11.46 -30.64
C GLY A 484 -2.30 -12.86 -30.09
N VAL A 485 -3.38 -12.95 -29.35
CA VAL A 485 -3.90 -14.21 -28.80
C VAL A 485 -5.39 -14.27 -29.11
N ASP A 486 -5.85 -15.27 -29.86
CA ASP A 486 -7.26 -15.38 -30.24
C ASP A 486 -8.13 -15.91 -29.09
N LYS A 487 -7.58 -16.79 -28.25
CA LYS A 487 -8.28 -17.44 -27.15
C LYS A 487 -7.39 -17.68 -25.94
N ILE A 488 -7.97 -17.53 -24.75
CA ILE A 488 -7.36 -17.91 -23.47
C ILE A 488 -8.36 -18.79 -22.71
N GLY A 489 -7.96 -20.00 -22.32
CA GLY A 489 -8.83 -20.96 -21.64
C GLY A 489 -10.12 -21.26 -22.44
N GLY A 490 -10.01 -21.39 -23.77
CA GLY A 490 -11.15 -21.62 -24.66
C GLY A 490 -12.01 -20.37 -24.96
N ARG A 491 -11.90 -19.27 -24.19
CA ARG A 491 -12.61 -18.02 -24.38
C ARG A 491 -11.95 -17.15 -25.41
N ARG A 492 -12.81 -16.55 -26.27
CA ARG A 492 -12.33 -15.63 -27.31
C ARG A 492 -11.84 -14.33 -26.69
N VAL A 493 -10.69 -13.83 -27.16
CA VAL A 493 -10.22 -12.49 -26.86
C VAL A 493 -11.04 -11.49 -27.67
N LEU A 494 -11.75 -10.61 -26.96
CA LEU A 494 -12.58 -9.56 -27.57
C LEU A 494 -11.74 -8.32 -27.87
N GLU A 495 -10.81 -7.98 -26.97
CA GLU A 495 -9.95 -6.81 -27.07
C GLU A 495 -8.66 -7.01 -26.27
N ILE A 496 -7.56 -6.44 -26.77
CA ILE A 496 -6.25 -6.39 -26.10
C ILE A 496 -5.92 -4.93 -25.80
N LEU A 497 -5.92 -4.56 -24.53
CA LEU A 497 -5.50 -3.25 -24.06
C LEU A 497 -4.00 -3.27 -23.78
N ASP A 498 -3.22 -2.64 -24.67
CA ASP A 498 -1.76 -2.53 -24.51
C ASP A 498 -1.40 -1.16 -23.92
N TYR A 499 -1.08 -1.15 -22.62
CA TYR A 499 -0.77 0.07 -21.88
C TYR A 499 0.56 0.72 -22.32
N LEU A 500 1.45 0.02 -23.05
CA LEU A 500 2.61 0.66 -23.69
C LEU A 500 2.21 1.63 -24.80
N LYS A 501 1.10 1.37 -25.48
CA LYS A 501 0.57 2.27 -26.53
C LYS A 501 -0.19 3.46 -25.95
N GLY A 502 -0.55 3.39 -24.66
CA GLY A 502 -1.40 4.36 -23.99
C GLY A 502 -2.87 3.94 -24.05
N VAL A 503 -3.52 3.83 -22.90
CA VAL A 503 -4.94 3.50 -22.74
C VAL A 503 -5.55 4.55 -21.83
N ASP A 504 -6.69 5.12 -22.20
CA ASP A 504 -7.49 6.07 -21.42
C ASP A 504 -6.70 7.26 -20.82
N GLY A 505 -5.63 7.68 -21.50
CA GLY A 505 -4.76 8.78 -21.04
C GLY A 505 -3.83 8.41 -19.87
N LEU A 506 -3.77 7.14 -19.49
CA LEU A 506 -2.87 6.65 -18.46
C LEU A 506 -1.39 6.70 -18.91
N PRO A 507 -0.46 6.83 -17.95
CA PRO A 507 0.97 6.70 -18.25
C PRO A 507 1.29 5.37 -18.95
N LYS A 508 2.28 5.38 -19.85
CA LYS A 508 2.71 4.15 -20.51
C LYS A 508 3.30 3.17 -19.50
N SER A 509 2.86 1.92 -19.58
CA SER A 509 3.30 0.84 -18.71
C SER A 509 3.36 -0.48 -19.48
N ASP A 510 4.31 -1.35 -19.15
CA ASP A 510 4.43 -2.67 -19.76
C ASP A 510 3.40 -3.63 -19.16
N VAL A 511 2.14 -3.46 -19.53
CA VAL A 511 0.98 -4.23 -19.08
C VAL A 511 0.11 -4.53 -20.29
N LEU A 512 -0.43 -5.76 -20.33
CA LEU A 512 -1.45 -6.18 -21.26
C LEU A 512 -2.70 -6.62 -20.48
N LYS A 513 -3.88 -6.12 -20.87
CA LYS A 513 -5.18 -6.64 -20.38
C LYS A 513 -5.94 -7.22 -21.57
N PHE A 514 -6.29 -8.49 -21.45
CA PHE A 514 -7.13 -9.22 -22.39
C PHE A 514 -8.55 -9.22 -21.87
N LEU A 515 -9.48 -8.63 -22.60
CA LEU A 515 -10.90 -8.74 -22.35
C LEU A 515 -11.43 -9.96 -23.08
N LEU A 516 -12.10 -10.84 -22.38
CA LEU A 516 -12.57 -12.12 -22.88
C LEU A 516 -14.10 -12.18 -22.92
N ASP A 517 -14.64 -13.19 -23.61
CA ASP A 517 -16.06 -13.53 -23.50
C ASP A 517 -16.48 -13.73 -22.03
N ASP A 518 -17.77 -13.63 -21.73
CA ASP A 518 -18.40 -13.88 -20.43
C ASP A 518 -17.84 -13.00 -19.29
N TYR A 519 -17.47 -11.75 -19.59
CA TYR A 519 -16.91 -10.80 -18.64
C TYR A 519 -15.65 -11.29 -17.90
N CYS A 520 -14.92 -12.23 -18.50
CA CYS A 520 -13.61 -12.65 -18.00
C CYS A 520 -12.51 -11.72 -18.49
N SER A 521 -11.42 -11.63 -17.73
CA SER A 521 -10.24 -10.89 -18.17
C SER A 521 -8.95 -11.49 -17.63
N VAL A 522 -7.84 -11.28 -18.37
CA VAL A 522 -6.49 -11.63 -17.94
C VAL A 522 -5.59 -10.42 -18.06
N ILE A 523 -4.80 -10.15 -17.03
CA ILE A 523 -3.80 -9.09 -17.07
C ILE A 523 -2.43 -9.73 -16.87
N VAL A 524 -1.50 -9.42 -17.76
CA VAL A 524 -0.10 -9.87 -17.69
C VAL A 524 0.81 -8.67 -17.52
N ARG A 525 1.67 -8.73 -16.50
CA ARG A 525 2.55 -7.63 -16.15
C ARG A 525 3.90 -8.15 -15.63
N PRO A 526 5.04 -7.75 -16.24
CA PRO A 526 6.36 -7.98 -15.65
C PRO A 526 6.54 -7.09 -14.40
N SER A 527 7.25 -7.59 -13.40
CA SER A 527 7.71 -6.76 -12.28
C SER A 527 8.85 -5.84 -12.76
N GLY A 528 8.79 -4.55 -12.34
CA GLY A 528 9.86 -3.60 -12.66
C GLY A 528 11.14 -3.79 -11.85
N THR A 529 11.07 -4.49 -10.70
CA THR A 529 12.15 -4.60 -9.72
C THR A 529 12.64 -6.02 -9.48
N GLU A 530 11.86 -7.01 -9.85
CA GLU A 530 12.15 -8.43 -9.63
C GLU A 530 12.00 -9.20 -10.95
N PRO A 531 12.74 -10.31 -11.16
CA PRO A 531 12.58 -11.16 -12.34
C PRO A 531 11.32 -12.02 -12.22
N LYS A 532 10.16 -11.37 -12.15
CA LYS A 532 8.84 -12.00 -11.98
C LYS A 532 7.83 -11.45 -12.97
N MET A 533 6.98 -12.33 -13.49
CA MET A 533 5.74 -11.95 -14.16
C MET A 533 4.56 -12.23 -13.26
N LYS A 534 3.64 -11.28 -13.18
CA LYS A 534 2.36 -11.43 -12.49
C LYS A 534 1.25 -11.56 -13.52
N VAL A 535 0.39 -12.53 -13.30
CA VAL A 535 -0.84 -12.75 -14.07
C VAL A 535 -2.02 -12.61 -13.13
N TYR A 536 -2.93 -11.73 -13.46
CA TYR A 536 -4.18 -11.54 -12.72
C TYR A 536 -5.31 -12.05 -13.60
N MET A 537 -6.19 -12.86 -13.04
CA MET A 537 -7.36 -13.38 -13.72
C MET A 537 -8.62 -12.95 -13.00
N SER A 538 -9.57 -12.42 -13.76
CA SER A 538 -10.91 -12.13 -13.30
C SER A 538 -11.86 -13.03 -14.09
N VAL A 539 -12.49 -13.97 -13.39
CA VAL A 539 -13.39 -14.96 -13.99
C VAL A 539 -14.80 -14.70 -13.52
N CYS A 540 -15.73 -14.57 -14.46
CA CYS A 540 -17.14 -14.45 -14.16
C CYS A 540 -17.85 -15.76 -14.53
N ALA A 541 -18.68 -16.29 -13.61
CA ALA A 541 -19.39 -17.55 -13.78
C ALA A 541 -20.67 -17.57 -12.94
N ASP A 542 -21.45 -18.64 -13.04
CA ASP A 542 -22.68 -18.79 -12.25
C ASP A 542 -22.38 -19.20 -10.80
N ASP A 543 -21.32 -19.96 -10.58
CA ASP A 543 -20.90 -20.40 -9.24
C ASP A 543 -19.37 -20.57 -9.12
N ILE A 544 -18.90 -20.86 -7.89
CA ILE A 544 -17.49 -21.03 -7.57
C ILE A 544 -16.84 -22.22 -8.28
N ASN A 545 -17.56 -23.32 -8.50
CA ASN A 545 -17.00 -24.52 -9.11
C ASN A 545 -16.74 -24.28 -10.59
N GLU A 546 -17.69 -23.63 -11.26
CA GLU A 546 -17.52 -23.23 -12.64
C GLU A 546 -16.42 -22.18 -12.77
N ALA A 547 -16.38 -21.17 -11.92
CA ALA A 547 -15.35 -20.15 -11.92
C ALA A 547 -13.96 -20.76 -11.73
N SER A 548 -13.80 -21.70 -10.81
CA SER A 548 -12.53 -22.40 -10.57
C SER A 548 -12.09 -23.24 -11.76
N ARG A 549 -13.02 -23.93 -12.42
CA ARG A 549 -12.74 -24.69 -13.65
C ARG A 549 -12.23 -23.77 -14.76
N ILE A 550 -12.93 -22.66 -14.98
CA ILE A 550 -12.57 -21.65 -15.98
C ILE A 550 -11.21 -21.05 -15.69
N GLU A 551 -10.94 -20.73 -14.44
CA GLU A 551 -9.67 -20.17 -13.99
C GLU A 551 -8.49 -21.13 -14.28
N CYS A 552 -8.65 -22.41 -13.96
CA CYS A 552 -7.64 -23.44 -14.29
C CYS A 552 -7.38 -23.52 -15.80
N GLU A 553 -8.43 -23.51 -16.63
CA GLU A 553 -8.29 -23.55 -18.10
C GLU A 553 -7.57 -22.30 -18.63
N MET A 554 -7.84 -21.13 -18.05
CA MET A 554 -7.18 -19.86 -18.40
C MET A 554 -5.71 -19.88 -17.97
N GLN A 555 -5.42 -20.36 -16.75
CA GLN A 555 -4.07 -20.50 -16.23
C GLN A 555 -3.22 -21.41 -17.12
N GLU A 556 -3.71 -22.61 -17.41
CA GLU A 556 -3.01 -23.55 -18.30
C GLU A 556 -2.75 -22.98 -19.69
N SER A 557 -3.67 -22.14 -20.20
CA SER A 557 -3.52 -21.48 -21.49
C SER A 557 -2.40 -20.44 -21.48
N ILE A 558 -2.30 -19.65 -20.40
CA ILE A 558 -1.25 -18.62 -20.25
C ILE A 558 0.12 -19.26 -19.96
N GLU A 559 0.17 -20.33 -19.17
CA GLU A 559 1.42 -21.03 -18.83
C GLU A 559 2.15 -21.62 -20.04
N LYS A 560 1.44 -21.92 -21.13
CA LYS A 560 2.07 -22.34 -22.40
C LYS A 560 3.04 -21.30 -22.95
N PHE A 561 2.73 -20.00 -22.80
CA PHE A 561 3.64 -18.93 -23.20
C PHE A 561 4.88 -18.78 -22.31
N PHE A 562 4.87 -19.39 -21.12
CA PHE A 562 5.97 -19.33 -20.17
C PHE A 562 6.91 -20.56 -20.30
N SER A 563 6.41 -21.64 -20.88
CA SER A 563 7.14 -22.91 -20.97
C SER A 563 8.05 -22.99 -22.21
N ASP A 564 7.75 -22.26 -23.26
CA ASP A 564 8.54 -22.16 -24.50
C ASP A 564 9.63 -21.07 -24.37
#